data_2f7431d9420d21621132e03231a690b4
#
_entry.id   2f7431d9420d21621132e03231a690b4
#
_cell.length_a   1.000
_cell.length_b   1.000
_cell.length_c   1.000
_cell.angle_alpha   90.00
_cell.angle_beta   90.00
_cell.angle_gamma   90.00
#
_symmetry.space_group_name_H-M   'P 1'
#
loop_
_entity.id
_entity.type
_entity.pdbx_description
1 polymer ?
#
loop_
_entity_poly.entity_id
_entity_poly.type
_entity_poly.pdbx_seq_one_letter_code
_entity_poly.pdbx_strand_id
1 'polypeptide(L)'
;MKVLIYNIHGFDKPFLENAAHNKHELAFTEEHLNADTAVLAKGFEAVAHFTSDNASAEVLEKLWGYGVRFIALRSVGYDHVDLAKAKQLGIKVANVPAYSPYAIAEHAVALLLALNRKIMLGQKLMDKKDYRLDKLVGFDLHGKTVGIIGTGKIGAAFAKIMHGFGCTLLGFDVEENKQLISETPLFILLLTIFVENRM
;
A
#
# COMPACT_ATOMS: atom_id res chain seq x y z
N MET A 1 -24.55 13.81 -4.61
CA MET A 1 -24.00 13.21 -5.84
C MET A 1 -24.31 11.72 -5.83
N LYS A 2 -24.53 11.14 -7.02
CA LYS A 2 -24.56 9.70 -7.20
C LYS A 2 -23.14 9.20 -7.44
N VAL A 3 -22.71 8.22 -6.66
CA VAL A 3 -21.34 7.68 -6.70
C VAL A 3 -21.41 6.17 -6.92
N LEU A 4 -20.75 5.67 -7.96
CA LEU A 4 -20.54 4.24 -8.16
C LEU A 4 -19.18 3.83 -7.61
N ILE A 5 -19.18 2.81 -6.77
CA ILE A 5 -17.98 2.25 -6.16
C ILE A 5 -17.69 0.91 -6.82
N TYR A 6 -16.60 0.87 -7.59
CA TYR A 6 -16.09 -0.33 -8.25
C TYR A 6 -15.27 -1.19 -7.30
N ASN A 7 -15.15 -2.47 -7.62
CA ASN A 7 -14.28 -3.42 -6.93
C ASN A 7 -14.48 -3.35 -5.40
N ILE A 8 -15.73 -3.43 -4.98
CA ILE A 8 -16.09 -3.39 -3.57
C ILE A 8 -15.91 -4.76 -2.93
N HIS A 9 -15.32 -4.78 -1.78
CA HIS A 9 -15.28 -5.96 -0.92
C HIS A 9 -16.29 -5.85 0.21
N GLY A 10 -16.83 -6.99 0.67
CA GLY A 10 -17.86 -7.01 1.69
C GLY A 10 -17.48 -6.30 2.99
N PHE A 11 -16.18 -6.28 3.35
CA PHE A 11 -15.69 -5.57 4.53
C PHE A 11 -15.61 -4.04 4.35
N ASP A 12 -15.50 -3.51 3.12
CA ASP A 12 -15.40 -2.06 2.86
C ASP A 12 -16.76 -1.36 2.94
N LYS A 13 -17.81 -2.05 2.46
CA LYS A 13 -19.13 -1.47 2.25
C LYS A 13 -19.71 -0.77 3.50
N PRO A 14 -19.73 -1.39 4.69
CA PRO A 14 -20.29 -0.74 5.88
C PRO A 14 -19.57 0.55 6.27
N PHE A 15 -18.24 0.60 6.08
CA PHE A 15 -17.45 1.79 6.39
C PHE A 15 -17.75 2.94 5.43
N LEU A 16 -17.90 2.64 4.13
CA LEU A 16 -18.22 3.64 3.11
C LEU A 16 -19.65 4.19 3.29
N GLU A 17 -20.62 3.32 3.56
CA GLU A 17 -22.00 3.73 3.86
C GLU A 17 -22.06 4.64 5.09
N ASN A 18 -21.36 4.26 6.17
CA ASN A 18 -21.29 5.08 7.37
C ASN A 18 -20.59 6.42 7.11
N ALA A 19 -19.48 6.43 6.38
CA ALA A 19 -18.75 7.65 6.07
C ALA A 19 -19.52 8.62 5.16
N ALA A 20 -20.39 8.11 4.32
CA ALA A 20 -21.21 8.93 3.43
C ALA A 20 -22.25 9.78 4.21
N HIS A 21 -22.63 9.39 5.43
CA HIS A 21 -23.59 10.13 6.29
C HIS A 21 -24.83 10.65 5.52
N ASN A 22 -25.34 9.87 4.57
CA ASN A 22 -26.45 10.24 3.67
C ASN A 22 -26.20 11.50 2.81
N LYS A 23 -24.95 11.97 2.70
CA LYS A 23 -24.58 13.12 1.83
C LYS A 23 -24.48 12.72 0.37
N HIS A 24 -24.28 11.43 0.09
CA HIS A 24 -24.11 10.88 -1.25
C HIS A 24 -24.98 9.63 -1.39
N GLU A 25 -25.52 9.43 -2.59
CA GLU A 25 -26.18 8.18 -2.98
C GLU A 25 -25.10 7.22 -3.50
N LEU A 26 -24.84 6.15 -2.76
CA LEU A 26 -23.81 5.18 -3.07
C LEU A 26 -24.42 3.97 -3.78
N ALA A 27 -23.82 3.57 -4.90
CA ALA A 27 -24.04 2.28 -5.54
C ALA A 27 -22.72 1.50 -5.55
N PHE A 28 -22.81 0.18 -5.53
CA PHE A 28 -21.65 -0.71 -5.39
C PHE A 28 -21.65 -1.76 -6.48
N THR A 29 -20.48 -2.10 -7.00
CA THR A 29 -20.26 -3.23 -7.89
C THR A 29 -18.96 -3.95 -7.51
N GLU A 30 -18.96 -5.28 -7.61
CA GLU A 30 -17.77 -6.12 -7.43
C GLU A 30 -16.86 -6.09 -8.66
N GLU A 31 -17.39 -5.60 -9.80
CA GLU A 31 -16.66 -5.50 -11.04
C GLU A 31 -15.48 -4.52 -10.91
N HIS A 32 -14.36 -4.88 -11.54
CA HIS A 32 -13.24 -3.97 -11.71
C HIS A 32 -13.56 -2.91 -12.75
N LEU A 33 -13.11 -1.68 -12.51
CA LEU A 33 -13.17 -0.62 -13.53
C LEU A 33 -12.19 -0.94 -14.67
N ASN A 34 -12.72 -1.02 -15.87
CA ASN A 34 -11.98 -1.17 -17.12
C ASN A 34 -12.83 -0.63 -18.31
N ALA A 35 -12.33 -0.81 -19.52
CA ALA A 35 -13.01 -0.30 -20.72
C ALA A 35 -14.42 -0.91 -20.95
N ASP A 36 -14.65 -2.15 -20.55
CA ASP A 36 -15.92 -2.87 -20.75
C ASP A 36 -16.92 -2.52 -19.63
N THR A 37 -16.45 -2.39 -18.41
CA THR A 37 -17.29 -2.14 -17.23
C THR A 37 -17.54 -0.65 -16.97
N ALA A 38 -16.84 0.25 -17.66
CA ALA A 38 -17.05 1.70 -17.54
C ALA A 38 -18.50 2.13 -17.81
N VAL A 39 -19.24 1.33 -18.60
CA VAL A 39 -20.67 1.57 -18.90
C VAL A 39 -21.56 1.54 -17.66
N LEU A 40 -21.16 0.84 -16.61
CA LEU A 40 -21.90 0.78 -15.34
C LEU A 40 -21.96 2.17 -14.66
N ALA A 41 -21.02 3.06 -14.98
CA ALA A 41 -21.00 4.42 -14.45
C ALA A 41 -21.99 5.38 -15.12
N LYS A 42 -22.79 4.90 -16.09
CA LYS A 42 -23.79 5.75 -16.77
C LYS A 42 -24.82 6.29 -15.78
N GLY A 43 -24.92 7.62 -15.71
CA GLY A 43 -25.85 8.31 -14.79
C GLY A 43 -25.27 8.56 -13.41
N PHE A 44 -23.99 8.28 -13.18
CA PHE A 44 -23.25 8.65 -11.96
C PHE A 44 -22.39 9.89 -12.23
N GLU A 45 -22.28 10.75 -11.22
CA GLU A 45 -21.45 11.96 -11.27
C GLU A 45 -20.01 11.67 -10.83
N ALA A 46 -19.85 10.67 -9.98
CA ALA A 46 -18.56 10.26 -9.42
C ALA A 46 -18.39 8.75 -9.46
N VAL A 47 -17.13 8.31 -9.54
CA VAL A 47 -16.74 6.92 -9.33
C VAL A 47 -15.66 6.83 -8.25
N ALA A 48 -15.68 5.74 -7.47
CA ALA A 48 -14.58 5.38 -6.60
C ALA A 48 -14.04 4.02 -7.03
N HIS A 49 -12.71 3.88 -7.09
CA HIS A 49 -12.07 2.63 -7.51
C HIS A 49 -10.77 2.36 -6.73
N PHE A 50 -10.16 1.19 -6.93
CA PHE A 50 -9.00 0.73 -6.19
C PHE A 50 -7.76 0.58 -7.10
N THR A 51 -6.60 0.22 -6.53
CA THR A 51 -5.31 0.15 -7.26
C THR A 51 -5.28 -0.89 -8.38
N SER A 52 -6.09 -1.94 -8.27
CA SER A 52 -6.20 -3.00 -9.28
C SER A 52 -7.13 -2.65 -10.44
N ASP A 53 -7.76 -1.49 -10.39
CA ASP A 53 -8.65 -0.99 -11.44
C ASP A 53 -7.87 -0.23 -12.51
N ASN A 54 -8.43 -0.11 -13.70
CA ASN A 54 -7.81 0.57 -14.84
C ASN A 54 -8.53 1.90 -15.11
N ALA A 55 -7.86 3.01 -14.88
CA ALA A 55 -8.31 4.36 -15.23
C ALA A 55 -7.40 5.00 -16.30
N SER A 56 -7.07 4.23 -17.35
CA SER A 56 -6.36 4.70 -18.55
C SER A 56 -7.14 5.78 -19.31
N ALA A 57 -6.47 6.41 -20.27
CA ALA A 57 -7.08 7.46 -21.11
C ALA A 57 -8.41 7.02 -21.75
N GLU A 58 -8.47 5.79 -22.30
CA GLU A 58 -9.68 5.24 -22.91
C GLU A 58 -10.83 5.13 -21.90
N VAL A 59 -10.55 4.60 -20.70
CA VAL A 59 -11.56 4.46 -19.64
C VAL A 59 -12.07 5.81 -19.19
N LEU A 60 -11.17 6.78 -19.01
CA LEU A 60 -11.54 8.15 -18.63
C LEU A 60 -12.43 8.84 -19.67
N GLU A 61 -12.17 8.65 -20.96
CA GLU A 61 -13.03 9.16 -22.03
C GLU A 61 -14.44 8.57 -21.95
N LYS A 62 -14.56 7.26 -21.74
CA LYS A 62 -15.87 6.60 -21.56
C LYS A 62 -16.58 7.14 -20.33
N LEU A 63 -15.90 7.20 -19.18
CA LEU A 63 -16.48 7.74 -17.95
C LEU A 63 -16.98 9.18 -18.13
N TRP A 64 -16.17 10.03 -18.77
CA TRP A 64 -16.55 11.41 -19.06
C TRP A 64 -17.79 11.48 -19.95
N GLY A 65 -17.86 10.64 -20.99
CA GLY A 65 -19.01 10.48 -21.89
C GLY A 65 -20.28 10.03 -21.15
N TYR A 66 -20.15 9.25 -20.08
CA TYR A 66 -21.28 8.81 -19.24
C TYR A 66 -21.69 9.82 -18.17
N GLY A 67 -20.99 10.96 -18.04
CA GLY A 67 -21.33 12.04 -17.13
C GLY A 67 -20.47 12.11 -15.86
N VAL A 68 -19.47 11.23 -15.70
CA VAL A 68 -18.56 11.24 -14.54
C VAL A 68 -17.66 12.50 -14.60
N ARG A 69 -17.52 13.17 -13.47
CA ARG A 69 -16.71 14.38 -13.30
C ARG A 69 -15.74 14.28 -12.12
N PHE A 70 -15.92 13.29 -11.26
CA PHE A 70 -15.12 13.11 -10.07
C PHE A 70 -14.66 11.66 -9.96
N ILE A 71 -13.39 11.47 -9.59
CA ILE A 71 -12.79 10.17 -9.30
C ILE A 71 -12.21 10.23 -7.90
N ALA A 72 -12.64 9.30 -7.03
CA ALA A 72 -12.11 9.13 -5.70
C ALA A 72 -11.32 7.81 -5.64
N LEU A 73 -10.01 7.89 -5.41
CA LEU A 73 -9.17 6.71 -5.27
C LEU A 73 -9.23 6.21 -3.83
N ARG A 74 -9.50 4.93 -3.65
CA ARG A 74 -9.41 4.25 -2.34
C ARG A 74 -7.97 3.77 -2.07
N SER A 75 -6.98 4.57 -2.50
CA SER A 75 -5.55 4.26 -2.41
C SER A 75 -4.71 5.53 -2.25
N VAL A 76 -3.47 5.35 -1.79
CA VAL A 76 -2.45 6.41 -1.79
C VAL A 76 -1.86 6.56 -3.19
N GLY A 77 -1.47 5.44 -3.82
CA GLY A 77 -0.93 5.41 -5.18
C GLY A 77 -2.00 5.74 -6.23
N TYR A 78 -1.58 6.36 -7.31
CA TYR A 78 -2.43 6.79 -8.42
C TYR A 78 -1.82 6.50 -9.80
N ASP A 79 -0.79 5.63 -9.88
CA ASP A 79 -0.08 5.31 -11.12
C ASP A 79 -0.96 4.61 -12.16
N HIS A 80 -2.08 4.04 -11.73
CA HIS A 80 -3.10 3.40 -12.58
C HIS A 80 -4.10 4.39 -13.19
N VAL A 81 -3.90 5.72 -12.97
CA VAL A 81 -4.77 6.78 -13.49
C VAL A 81 -3.99 7.66 -14.46
N ASP A 82 -4.51 7.87 -15.66
CA ASP A 82 -3.96 8.85 -16.60
C ASP A 82 -4.37 10.27 -16.16
N LEU A 83 -3.54 10.87 -15.31
CA LEU A 83 -3.79 12.22 -14.77
C LEU A 83 -3.77 13.30 -15.87
N ALA A 84 -2.98 13.10 -16.94
CA ALA A 84 -2.91 14.05 -18.05
C ALA A 84 -4.26 14.08 -18.79
N LYS A 85 -4.80 12.90 -19.07
CA LYS A 85 -6.11 12.75 -19.71
C LYS A 85 -7.24 13.25 -18.78
N ALA A 86 -7.21 12.91 -17.49
CA ALA A 86 -8.18 13.41 -16.51
C ALA A 86 -8.23 14.94 -16.51
N LYS A 87 -7.05 15.59 -16.49
CA LYS A 87 -6.94 17.06 -16.58
C LYS A 87 -7.51 17.61 -17.88
N GLN A 88 -7.21 16.98 -19.01
CA GLN A 88 -7.74 17.36 -20.33
C GLN A 88 -9.27 17.33 -20.38
N LEU A 89 -9.87 16.31 -19.78
CA LEU A 89 -11.32 16.11 -19.72
C LEU A 89 -12.01 16.94 -18.61
N GLY A 90 -11.23 17.59 -17.73
CA GLY A 90 -11.76 18.32 -16.58
C GLY A 90 -12.28 17.41 -15.47
N ILE A 91 -11.88 16.15 -15.43
CA ILE A 91 -12.20 15.21 -14.35
C ILE A 91 -11.31 15.53 -13.15
N LYS A 92 -11.93 15.71 -11.99
CA LYS A 92 -11.22 15.92 -10.72
C LYS A 92 -10.91 14.60 -10.08
N VAL A 93 -9.62 14.36 -9.77
CA VAL A 93 -9.13 13.15 -9.13
C VAL A 93 -8.67 13.47 -7.72
N ALA A 94 -9.09 12.70 -6.75
CA ALA A 94 -8.65 12.77 -5.36
C ALA A 94 -8.19 11.39 -4.91
N ASN A 95 -7.12 11.35 -4.11
CA ASN A 95 -6.60 10.11 -3.50
C ASN A 95 -6.60 10.21 -1.97
N VAL A 96 -6.28 9.11 -1.30
CA VAL A 96 -6.03 9.07 0.14
C VAL A 96 -4.55 9.38 0.39
N PRO A 97 -4.20 10.55 0.96
CA PRO A 97 -2.80 10.98 1.04
C PRO A 97 -1.96 10.13 2.01
N ALA A 98 -2.56 9.53 3.00
CA ALA A 98 -1.95 8.55 3.92
C ALA A 98 -3.05 7.84 4.71
N TYR A 99 -2.87 6.53 4.98
CA TYR A 99 -3.80 5.81 5.86
C TYR A 99 -3.08 5.20 7.06
N SER A 100 -2.04 4.38 6.88
CA SER A 100 -1.27 3.80 7.98
C SER A 100 0.13 3.37 7.54
N PRO A 101 1.16 4.21 7.71
CA PRO A 101 2.55 3.81 7.50
C PRO A 101 2.95 2.61 8.36
N TYR A 102 2.40 2.53 9.57
CA TYR A 102 2.68 1.44 10.52
C TYR A 102 2.15 0.10 10.02
N ALA A 103 0.93 0.04 9.47
CA ALA A 103 0.36 -1.22 8.97
C ALA A 103 1.27 -1.88 7.91
N ILE A 104 1.85 -1.08 7.01
CA ILE A 104 2.77 -1.57 5.98
C ILE A 104 4.10 -2.03 6.59
N ALA A 105 4.66 -1.23 7.51
CA ALA A 105 5.91 -1.55 8.18
C ALA A 105 5.77 -2.81 9.06
N GLU A 106 4.71 -2.92 9.84
CA GLU A 106 4.41 -4.08 10.68
C GLU A 106 4.20 -5.34 9.85
N HIS A 107 3.49 -5.25 8.72
CA HIS A 107 3.33 -6.38 7.82
C HIS A 107 4.66 -6.85 7.24
N ALA A 108 5.54 -5.93 6.85
CA ALA A 108 6.89 -6.27 6.37
C ALA A 108 7.70 -7.00 7.46
N VAL A 109 7.63 -6.55 8.71
CA VAL A 109 8.29 -7.22 9.85
C VAL A 109 7.65 -8.59 10.14
N ALA A 110 6.32 -8.70 10.06
CA ALA A 110 5.63 -9.98 10.23
C ALA A 110 6.08 -11.01 9.19
N LEU A 111 6.19 -10.60 7.91
CA LEU A 111 6.71 -11.47 6.84
C LEU A 111 8.18 -11.84 7.09
N LEU A 112 9.02 -10.90 7.49
CA LEU A 112 10.42 -11.13 7.84
C LEU A 112 10.53 -12.19 8.94
N LEU A 113 9.78 -12.03 10.02
CA LEU A 113 9.77 -12.98 11.14
C LEU A 113 9.21 -14.35 10.73
N ALA A 114 8.13 -14.39 9.96
CA ALA A 114 7.54 -15.62 9.46
C ALA A 114 8.52 -16.44 8.60
N LEU A 115 9.27 -15.74 7.73
CA LEU A 115 10.30 -16.37 6.90
C LEU A 115 11.51 -16.82 7.73
N ASN A 116 12.06 -15.94 8.57
CA ASN A 116 13.25 -16.23 9.37
C ASN A 116 12.98 -17.37 10.35
N ARG A 117 11.88 -17.32 11.08
CA ARG A 117 11.52 -18.34 12.11
C ARG A 117 10.78 -19.54 11.50
N LYS A 118 10.68 -19.63 10.16
CA LYS A 118 10.06 -20.76 9.44
C LYS A 118 8.63 -21.09 9.91
N ILE A 119 7.84 -20.09 10.31
CA ILE A 119 6.53 -20.28 10.96
C ILE A 119 5.62 -21.15 10.11
N MET A 120 5.49 -20.84 8.81
CA MET A 120 4.62 -21.60 7.90
C MET A 120 5.10 -23.04 7.67
N LEU A 121 6.42 -23.27 7.67
CA LEU A 121 6.98 -24.60 7.56
C LEU A 121 6.75 -25.38 8.84
N GLY A 122 6.96 -24.74 10.00
CA GLY A 122 6.69 -25.31 11.30
C GLY A 122 5.25 -25.79 11.43
N GLN A 123 4.29 -24.96 11.03
CA GLN A 123 2.87 -25.34 11.01
C GLN A 123 2.63 -26.59 10.15
N LYS A 124 3.15 -26.61 8.91
CA LYS A 124 3.00 -27.77 8.01
C LYS A 124 3.62 -29.06 8.55
N LEU A 125 4.71 -28.96 9.30
CA LEU A 125 5.34 -30.12 9.94
C LEU A 125 4.50 -30.62 11.13
N MET A 126 3.99 -29.69 11.95
CA MET A 126 3.10 -30.01 13.07
C MET A 126 1.82 -30.70 12.60
N ASP A 127 1.20 -30.27 11.52
CA ASP A 127 0.02 -30.92 10.93
C ASP A 127 0.29 -32.38 10.53
N LYS A 128 1.56 -32.68 10.19
CA LYS A 128 2.04 -34.06 9.87
C LYS A 128 2.59 -34.78 11.08
N LYS A 129 2.48 -34.24 12.29
CA LYS A 129 3.10 -34.79 13.53
C LYS A 129 4.61 -34.99 13.42
N ASP A 130 5.28 -34.19 12.60
CA ASP A 130 6.74 -34.14 12.44
C ASP A 130 7.32 -33.03 13.31
N TYR A 131 7.98 -33.39 14.40
CA TYR A 131 8.52 -32.45 15.39
C TYR A 131 10.04 -32.26 15.26
N ARG A 132 10.63 -32.66 14.14
CA ARG A 132 12.06 -32.46 13.87
C ARG A 132 12.36 -30.98 13.63
N LEU A 133 13.48 -30.50 14.18
CA LEU A 133 13.87 -29.09 14.15
C LEU A 133 14.84 -28.72 13.02
N ASP A 134 15.41 -29.74 12.33
CA ASP A 134 16.51 -29.58 11.36
C ASP A 134 16.23 -28.50 10.29
N LYS A 135 14.97 -28.35 9.88
CA LYS A 135 14.54 -27.39 8.85
C LYS A 135 14.02 -26.06 9.40
N LEU A 136 13.96 -25.92 10.72
CA LEU A 136 13.34 -24.76 11.38
C LEU A 136 14.37 -23.76 11.93
N VAL A 137 15.65 -23.97 11.64
CA VAL A 137 16.73 -23.09 12.09
C VAL A 137 16.58 -21.71 11.42
N GLY A 138 16.56 -20.67 12.23
CA GLY A 138 16.61 -19.27 11.85
C GLY A 138 17.81 -18.58 12.49
N PHE A 139 17.77 -17.25 12.53
CA PHE A 139 18.79 -16.42 13.18
C PHE A 139 18.14 -15.31 14.01
N ASP A 140 18.88 -14.77 14.96
CA ASP A 140 18.42 -13.64 15.75
C ASP A 140 18.60 -12.33 14.98
N LEU A 141 17.59 -11.48 15.01
CA LEU A 141 17.67 -10.14 14.42
C LEU A 141 18.52 -9.19 15.25
N HIS A 142 18.56 -9.42 16.58
CA HIS A 142 19.37 -8.65 17.49
C HIS A 142 20.86 -8.64 17.04
N GLY A 143 21.47 -7.46 17.01
CA GLY A 143 22.84 -7.25 16.55
C GLY A 143 23.05 -7.37 15.04
N LYS A 144 22.00 -7.59 14.24
CA LYS A 144 22.09 -7.59 12.77
C LYS A 144 22.03 -6.17 12.22
N THR A 145 22.56 -5.99 11.02
CA THR A 145 22.47 -4.74 10.30
C THR A 145 21.30 -4.81 9.31
N VAL A 146 20.45 -3.79 9.33
CA VAL A 146 19.30 -3.62 8.44
C VAL A 146 19.47 -2.39 7.59
N GLY A 147 19.47 -2.57 6.26
CA GLY A 147 19.51 -1.49 5.29
C GLY A 147 18.10 -1.09 4.85
N ILE A 148 17.83 0.22 4.84
CA ILE A 148 16.53 0.79 4.48
C ILE A 148 16.73 1.77 3.34
N ILE A 149 16.16 1.48 2.18
CA ILE A 149 16.13 2.38 1.02
C ILE A 149 14.75 3.04 1.00
N GLY A 150 14.73 4.36 1.16
CA GLY A 150 13.51 5.14 1.36
C GLY A 150 13.17 5.30 2.86
N THR A 151 13.51 6.46 3.42
CA THR A 151 13.27 6.79 4.85
C THR A 151 12.07 7.72 5.04
N GLY A 152 11.14 7.71 4.10
CA GLY A 152 9.84 8.36 4.22
C GLY A 152 8.99 7.77 5.35
N LYS A 153 7.70 8.06 5.39
CA LYS A 153 6.80 7.67 6.51
C LYS A 153 6.83 6.17 6.81
N ILE A 154 6.83 5.32 5.79
CA ILE A 154 6.83 3.84 5.94
C ILE A 154 8.22 3.36 6.39
N GLY A 155 9.28 3.81 5.72
CA GLY A 155 10.65 3.43 6.07
C GLY A 155 11.03 3.89 7.48
N ALA A 156 10.57 5.07 7.90
CA ALA A 156 10.76 5.56 9.26
C ALA A 156 10.05 4.69 10.31
N ALA A 157 8.80 4.26 10.04
CA ALA A 157 8.09 3.35 10.92
C ALA A 157 8.80 1.98 11.00
N PHE A 158 9.25 1.44 9.87
CA PHE A 158 10.02 0.20 9.82
C PHE A 158 11.34 0.32 10.57
N ALA A 159 12.08 1.43 10.42
CA ALA A 159 13.33 1.69 11.13
C ALA A 159 13.12 1.65 12.65
N LYS A 160 12.08 2.29 13.16
CA LYS A 160 11.77 2.30 14.61
C LYS A 160 11.49 0.90 15.14
N ILE A 161 10.76 0.07 14.38
CA ILE A 161 10.49 -1.32 14.76
C ILE A 161 11.79 -2.13 14.79
N MET A 162 12.63 -2.03 13.74
CA MET A 162 13.89 -2.77 13.66
C MET A 162 14.91 -2.30 14.71
N HIS A 163 14.89 -1.02 15.07
CA HIS A 163 15.66 -0.53 16.21
C HIS A 163 15.23 -1.22 17.52
N GLY A 164 13.92 -1.40 17.71
CA GLY A 164 13.39 -2.13 18.87
C GLY A 164 13.83 -3.60 18.93
N PHE A 165 14.17 -4.22 17.81
CA PHE A 165 14.81 -5.54 17.75
C PHE A 165 16.31 -5.53 18.08
N GLY A 166 16.90 -4.36 18.33
CA GLY A 166 18.34 -4.21 18.58
C GLY A 166 19.20 -4.31 17.33
N CYS A 167 18.64 -4.00 16.15
CA CYS A 167 19.38 -3.96 14.90
C CYS A 167 20.19 -2.66 14.78
N THR A 168 21.33 -2.73 14.10
CA THR A 168 22.03 -1.57 13.55
C THR A 168 21.33 -1.13 12.27
N LEU A 169 21.04 0.17 12.13
CA LEU A 169 20.28 0.67 10.99
C LEU A 169 21.16 1.47 10.03
N LEU A 170 21.04 1.16 8.74
CA LEU A 170 21.64 1.92 7.65
C LEU A 170 20.50 2.45 6.77
N GLY A 171 20.48 3.74 6.50
CA GLY A 171 19.42 4.38 5.70
C GLY A 171 19.96 5.07 4.47
N PHE A 172 19.19 5.03 3.39
CA PHE A 172 19.40 5.84 2.20
C PHE A 172 18.07 6.46 1.76
N ASP A 173 18.10 7.75 1.46
CA ASP A 173 17.01 8.46 0.79
C ASP A 173 17.59 9.59 -0.07
N VAL A 174 16.80 10.12 -1.00
CA VAL A 174 17.15 11.33 -1.78
C VAL A 174 17.09 12.59 -0.91
N GLU A 175 16.25 12.58 0.12
CA GLU A 175 16.16 13.62 1.13
C GLU A 175 16.32 13.02 2.53
N GLU A 176 17.18 13.63 3.35
CA GLU A 176 17.42 13.16 4.70
C GLU A 176 16.20 13.36 5.61
N ASN A 177 15.78 12.27 6.25
CA ASN A 177 14.76 12.33 7.29
C ASN A 177 15.38 12.72 8.64
N LYS A 178 15.54 14.02 8.87
CA LYS A 178 16.16 14.58 10.08
C LYS A 178 15.46 14.17 11.38
N GLN A 179 14.14 14.00 11.33
CA GLN A 179 13.37 13.55 12.49
C GLN A 179 13.74 12.11 12.85
N LEU A 180 13.77 11.22 11.85
CA LEU A 180 14.16 9.83 12.08
C LEU A 180 15.57 9.72 12.64
N ILE A 181 16.53 10.50 12.13
CA ILE A 181 17.93 10.53 12.60
C ILE A 181 18.00 10.95 14.06
N SER A 182 17.20 11.93 14.46
CA SER A 182 17.19 12.42 15.86
C SER A 182 16.53 11.44 16.84
N GLU A 183 15.56 10.67 16.39
CA GLU A 183 14.77 9.74 17.23
C GLU A 183 15.33 8.32 17.24
N THR A 184 16.13 7.94 16.25
CA THR A 184 16.61 6.58 16.05
C THR A 184 18.06 6.61 15.57
N PRO A 185 19.00 5.88 16.19
CA PRO A 185 20.38 5.84 15.74
C PRO A 185 20.46 5.14 14.36
N LEU A 186 20.37 5.94 13.32
CA LEU A 186 20.40 5.54 11.93
C LEU A 186 21.66 6.14 11.29
N PHE A 187 22.49 5.30 10.69
CA PHE A 187 23.61 5.75 9.88
C PHE A 187 23.11 6.02 8.44
N ILE A 188 23.24 7.27 7.99
CA ILE A 188 22.94 7.61 6.59
C ILE A 188 24.13 7.24 5.74
N LEU A 189 23.89 6.52 4.66
CA LEU A 189 24.90 6.11 3.70
C LEU A 189 24.60 6.72 2.31
N LEU A 190 25.66 7.07 1.60
CA LEU A 190 25.57 7.26 0.14
C LEU A 190 25.28 5.89 -0.50
N LEU A 191 24.49 5.87 -1.57
CA LEU A 191 24.09 4.62 -2.23
C LEU A 191 25.26 3.71 -2.60
N THR A 192 26.39 4.28 -2.98
CA THR A 192 27.64 3.55 -3.30
C THR A 192 28.14 2.73 -2.12
N ILE A 193 28.16 3.30 -0.92
CA ILE A 193 28.62 2.62 0.31
C ILE A 193 27.59 1.54 0.74
N PHE A 194 26.31 1.74 0.44
CA PHE A 194 25.25 0.80 0.75
C PHE A 194 25.41 -0.53 0.00
N VAL A 195 25.97 -0.51 -1.20
CA VAL A 195 26.21 -1.70 -2.04
C VAL A 195 27.55 -2.37 -1.72
N GLU A 196 28.61 -1.59 -1.47
CA GLU A 196 29.97 -2.10 -1.24
C GLU A 196 30.13 -2.87 0.10
N ASN A 197 29.34 -2.57 1.12
CA ASN A 197 29.37 -3.27 2.40
C ASN A 197 28.68 -4.66 2.39
N ARG A 198 28.39 -5.23 1.22
CA ARG A 198 27.75 -6.54 1.07
C ARG A 198 28.67 -7.69 0.65
N MET A 199 29.98 -7.48 0.58
CA MET A 199 30.93 -8.58 0.30
C MET A 199 31.65 -9.09 1.55
#